data_183c60cb638654850ba7c5a2c29fb5d4
#
_entry.id   183c60cb638654850ba7c5a2c29fb5d4
#
_cell.length_a   1.000
_cell.length_b   1.000
_cell.length_c   1.000
_cell.angle_alpha   90.00
_cell.angle_beta   90.00
_cell.angle_gamma   90.00
#
_symmetry.space_group_name_H-M   'P 1'
#
loop_
_entity.id
_entity.type
_entity.pdbx_description
1 polymer ?
#
loop_
_entity_poly.entity_id
_entity_poly.type
_entity_poly.pdbx_seq_one_letter_code
_entity_poly.pdbx_strand_id
1 'polypeptide(L)'
;MKTIRFNSNPSNISIVEKFIDDLKNELNIGDDVSGNILISLTEAANNAMIHGNKCDEKKEVTIDYELDGRGKNLTFIVKDQGPGFDYNNLPDPTAPENLERTHGRGVFLMMQLADMVVFSDKGATIEMQFRL
;
A
#
# COMPACT_ATOMS: atom_id res chain seq x y z
N MET A 1 7.84 9.86 12.80
CA MET A 1 7.02 9.38 11.64
C MET A 1 7.14 10.36 10.50
N LYS A 2 7.42 9.90 9.30
CA LYS A 2 7.51 10.73 8.11
C LYS A 2 6.33 10.47 7.20
N THR A 3 5.93 11.48 6.42
CA THR A 3 4.71 11.44 5.61
C THR A 3 4.98 11.92 4.20
N ILE A 4 4.43 11.21 3.21
CA ILE A 4 4.33 11.71 1.83
C ILE A 4 2.86 11.83 1.44
N ARG A 5 2.54 12.80 0.59
CA ARG A 5 1.18 13.06 0.11
C ARG A 5 1.19 13.31 -1.39
N PHE A 6 0.17 12.83 -2.07
CA PHE A 6 -0.01 13.08 -3.49
C PHE A 6 -1.49 13.00 -3.85
N ASN A 7 -1.89 13.66 -4.94
CA ASN A 7 -3.28 13.58 -5.38
C ASN A 7 -3.55 12.22 -6.08
N SER A 8 -4.81 11.95 -6.37
CA SER A 8 -5.25 10.64 -6.84
C SER A 8 -5.10 10.42 -8.35
N ASN A 9 -4.19 11.16 -8.99
CA ASN A 9 -3.83 10.89 -10.39
C ASN A 9 -2.94 9.64 -10.41
N PRO A 10 -3.34 8.55 -11.12
CA PRO A 10 -2.55 7.31 -11.15
C PRO A 10 -1.10 7.47 -11.60
N SER A 11 -0.77 8.51 -12.36
CA SER A 11 0.63 8.77 -12.74
C SER A 11 1.52 9.05 -11.53
N ASN A 12 0.94 9.43 -10.40
CA ASN A 12 1.69 9.69 -9.17
C ASN A 12 2.24 8.44 -8.50
N ILE A 13 1.98 7.25 -9.07
CA ILE A 13 2.64 6.03 -8.60
C ILE A 13 4.17 6.15 -8.71
N SER A 14 4.68 6.98 -9.62
CA SER A 14 6.10 7.25 -9.75
C SER A 14 6.70 7.90 -8.49
N ILE A 15 5.89 8.68 -7.75
CA ILE A 15 6.30 9.27 -6.48
C ILE A 15 6.54 8.17 -5.45
N VAL A 16 5.66 7.17 -5.42
CA VAL A 16 5.78 6.02 -4.51
C VAL A 16 7.02 5.20 -4.86
N GLU A 17 7.25 4.94 -6.13
CA GLU A 17 8.42 4.18 -6.58
C GLU A 17 9.73 4.85 -6.18
N LYS A 18 9.82 6.16 -6.39
CA LYS A 18 11.01 6.93 -6.01
C LYS A 18 11.20 6.94 -4.49
N PHE A 19 10.12 7.12 -3.75
CA PHE A 19 10.14 7.12 -2.29
C PHE A 19 10.72 5.80 -1.76
N ILE A 20 10.30 4.66 -2.31
CA ILE A 20 10.79 3.36 -1.88
C ILE A 20 12.25 3.17 -2.26
N ASP A 21 12.65 3.61 -3.44
CA ASP A 21 14.04 3.54 -3.87
C ASP A 21 14.95 4.35 -2.92
N ASP A 22 14.52 5.53 -2.54
CA ASP A 22 15.24 6.38 -1.58
C ASP A 22 15.35 5.69 -0.21
N LEU A 23 14.27 5.08 0.28
CA LEU A 23 14.28 4.33 1.54
C LEU A 23 15.20 3.12 1.48
N LYS A 24 15.20 2.40 0.36
CA LYS A 24 16.06 1.24 0.17
C LYS A 24 17.52 1.64 0.36
N ASN A 25 17.93 2.75 -0.22
CA ASN A 25 19.28 3.24 -0.12
C ASN A 25 19.62 3.80 1.27
N GLU A 26 18.69 4.55 1.85
CA GLU A 26 18.87 5.17 3.16
C GLU A 26 18.98 4.13 4.29
N LEU A 27 18.15 3.10 4.23
CA LEU A 27 18.05 2.08 5.28
C LEU A 27 18.80 0.79 4.95
N ASN A 28 19.48 0.71 3.81
CA ASN A 28 20.16 -0.50 3.34
C ASN A 28 19.25 -1.73 3.33
N ILE A 29 18.05 -1.56 2.77
CA ILE A 29 17.09 -2.66 2.68
C ILE A 29 17.54 -3.64 1.58
N GLY A 30 17.53 -4.95 1.89
CA GLY A 30 17.88 -5.97 0.92
C GLY A 30 16.91 -6.01 -0.27
N ASP A 31 17.36 -6.55 -1.40
CA ASP A 31 16.59 -6.59 -2.64
C ASP A 31 15.25 -7.31 -2.49
N ASP A 32 15.24 -8.45 -1.78
CA ASP A 32 14.02 -9.24 -1.60
C ASP A 32 12.96 -8.46 -0.81
N VAL A 33 13.34 -7.85 0.31
CA VAL A 33 12.43 -7.10 1.15
C VAL A 33 11.97 -5.82 0.44
N SER A 34 12.89 -5.10 -0.21
CA SER A 34 12.54 -3.87 -0.94
C SER A 34 11.60 -4.16 -2.11
N GLY A 35 11.76 -5.31 -2.78
CA GLY A 35 10.84 -5.76 -3.82
C GLY A 35 9.45 -6.04 -3.27
N ASN A 36 9.35 -6.69 -2.13
CA ASN A 36 8.08 -6.94 -1.46
C ASN A 36 7.40 -5.64 -1.03
N ILE A 37 8.16 -4.68 -0.51
CA ILE A 37 7.66 -3.37 -0.14
C ILE A 37 7.14 -2.63 -1.39
N LEU A 38 7.90 -2.65 -2.47
CA LEU A 38 7.53 -1.97 -3.71
C LEU A 38 6.19 -2.49 -4.24
N ILE A 39 6.04 -3.80 -4.36
CA ILE A 39 4.80 -4.40 -4.84
C ILE A 39 3.63 -4.06 -3.92
N SER A 40 3.80 -4.27 -2.63
CA SER A 40 2.73 -4.06 -1.64
C SER A 40 2.30 -2.60 -1.57
N LEU A 41 3.26 -1.68 -1.52
CA LEU A 41 2.97 -0.26 -1.35
C LEU A 41 2.38 0.34 -2.63
N THR A 42 2.85 -0.09 -3.80
CA THR A 42 2.26 0.37 -5.07
C THR A 42 0.84 -0.14 -5.23
N GLU A 43 0.55 -1.38 -4.82
CA GLU A 43 -0.81 -1.91 -4.84
C GLU A 43 -1.72 -1.15 -3.88
N ALA A 44 -1.25 -0.87 -2.67
CA ALA A 44 -2.01 -0.09 -1.69
C ALA A 44 -2.27 1.34 -2.19
N ALA A 45 -1.27 1.97 -2.78
CA ALA A 45 -1.41 3.32 -3.33
C ALA A 45 -2.37 3.35 -4.52
N ASN A 46 -2.28 2.38 -5.43
CA ASN A 46 -3.21 2.28 -6.56
C ASN A 46 -4.64 2.05 -6.09
N ASN A 47 -4.83 1.17 -5.11
CA ASN A 47 -6.16 0.94 -4.53
C ASN A 47 -6.71 2.23 -3.90
N ALA A 48 -5.88 2.97 -3.19
CA ALA A 48 -6.27 4.23 -2.57
C ALA A 48 -6.68 5.28 -3.62
N MET A 49 -5.88 5.44 -4.68
CA MET A 49 -6.16 6.41 -5.73
C MET A 49 -7.38 6.03 -6.58
N ILE A 50 -7.44 4.79 -7.02
CA ILE A 50 -8.42 4.33 -8.02
C ILE A 50 -9.74 3.92 -7.36
N HIS A 51 -9.67 3.04 -6.37
CA HIS A 51 -10.86 2.49 -5.73
C HIS A 51 -11.35 3.31 -4.55
N GLY A 52 -10.43 3.82 -3.73
CA GLY A 52 -10.78 4.66 -2.59
C GLY A 52 -11.24 6.05 -3.03
N ASN A 53 -10.35 6.79 -3.65
CA ASN A 53 -10.62 8.18 -4.07
C ASN A 53 -11.23 8.30 -5.46
N LYS A 54 -11.38 7.19 -6.19
CA LYS A 54 -12.00 7.14 -7.53
C LYS A 54 -11.36 8.10 -8.53
N CYS A 55 -10.04 8.23 -8.47
CA CYS A 55 -9.23 9.11 -9.31
C CYS A 55 -9.61 10.60 -9.21
N ASP A 56 -10.23 11.00 -8.10
CA ASP A 56 -10.56 12.40 -7.86
C ASP A 56 -9.30 13.16 -7.45
N GLU A 57 -8.78 14.01 -8.34
CA GLU A 57 -7.54 14.73 -8.09
C GLU A 57 -7.63 15.76 -6.95
N LYS A 58 -8.83 16.07 -6.48
CA LYS A 58 -9.04 16.91 -5.30
C LYS A 58 -8.83 16.13 -4.00
N LYS A 59 -8.80 14.81 -4.08
CA LYS A 59 -8.57 13.94 -2.93
C LYS A 59 -7.14 13.42 -2.95
N GLU A 60 -6.55 13.35 -1.76
CA GLU A 60 -5.16 12.96 -1.60
C GLU A 60 -5.04 11.57 -1.00
N VAL A 61 -3.92 10.92 -1.32
CA VAL A 61 -3.44 9.72 -0.64
C VAL A 61 -2.29 10.14 0.25
N THR A 62 -2.28 9.66 1.49
CA THR A 62 -1.23 9.92 2.46
C THR A 62 -0.56 8.61 2.81
N ILE A 63 0.78 8.59 2.78
CA ILE A 63 1.55 7.45 3.24
C ILE A 63 2.46 7.92 4.37
N ASP A 64 2.19 7.42 5.57
CA ASP A 64 3.05 7.61 6.74
C ASP A 64 3.96 6.40 6.87
N TYR A 65 5.19 6.61 7.31
CA TYR A 65 6.09 5.48 7.58
C TYR A 65 6.92 5.71 8.82
N GLU A 66 7.26 4.62 9.47
CA GLU A 66 8.01 4.63 10.71
C GLU A 66 8.88 3.39 10.81
N LEU A 67 10.15 3.59 11.17
CA LEU A 67 11.07 2.50 11.51
C LEU A 67 11.07 2.35 13.03
N ASP A 68 10.95 1.11 13.53
CA ASP A 68 10.94 0.89 14.98
C ASP A 68 12.32 1.22 15.60
N GLY A 69 12.35 1.38 16.95
CA GLY A 69 13.57 1.75 17.65
C GLY A 69 14.74 0.77 17.53
N ARG A 70 14.46 -0.45 17.08
CA ARG A 70 15.48 -1.48 16.85
C ARG A 70 15.96 -1.53 15.40
N GLY A 71 15.33 -0.76 14.51
CA GLY A 71 15.62 -0.76 13.08
C GLY A 71 15.26 -2.06 12.37
N LYS A 72 14.35 -2.87 12.93
CA LYS A 72 14.00 -4.18 12.41
C LYS A 72 12.65 -4.25 11.70
N ASN A 73 11.73 -3.37 12.04
CA ASN A 73 10.40 -3.35 11.44
C ASN A 73 10.10 -1.99 10.85
N LEU A 74 9.66 -1.99 9.61
CA LEU A 74 9.25 -0.80 8.90
C LEU A 74 7.74 -0.87 8.69
N THR A 75 7.03 0.13 9.16
CA THR A 75 5.57 0.21 9.09
C THR A 75 5.16 1.32 8.13
N PHE A 76 4.22 1.01 7.24
CA PHE A 76 3.59 1.98 6.34
C PHE A 76 2.10 2.04 6.63
N ILE A 77 1.55 3.26 6.63
CA ILE A 77 0.13 3.49 6.78
C ILE A 77 -0.35 4.28 5.57
N VAL A 78 -1.18 3.68 4.74
CA VAL A 78 -1.73 4.28 3.53
C VAL A 78 -3.17 4.67 3.79
N LYS A 79 -3.49 5.96 3.60
CA LYS A 79 -4.83 6.51 3.84
C LYS A 79 -5.37 7.17 2.59
N ASP A 80 -6.62 6.87 2.25
CA ASP A 80 -7.37 7.61 1.24
C ASP A 80 -8.51 8.38 1.89
N GLN A 81 -9.23 9.17 1.09
CA GLN A 81 -10.34 10.00 1.55
C GLN A 81 -11.69 9.46 1.05
N GLY A 82 -11.70 8.21 0.61
CA GLY A 82 -12.90 7.55 0.12
C GLY A 82 -13.73 6.92 1.24
N PRO A 83 -14.85 6.29 0.87
CA PRO A 83 -15.78 5.67 1.84
C PRO A 83 -15.31 4.33 2.39
N GLY A 84 -14.17 3.82 1.93
CA GLY A 84 -13.70 2.49 2.32
C GLY A 84 -14.29 1.39 1.42
N PHE A 85 -14.02 0.15 1.78
CA PHE A 85 -14.51 -1.03 1.04
C PHE A 85 -14.67 -2.22 1.99
N ASP A 86 -15.42 -3.22 1.58
CA ASP A 86 -15.64 -4.42 2.39
C ASP A 86 -14.48 -5.40 2.21
N TYR A 87 -13.43 -5.24 3.00
CA TYR A 87 -12.24 -6.08 2.94
C TYR A 87 -12.44 -7.48 3.55
N ASN A 88 -13.57 -7.72 4.25
CA ASN A 88 -13.88 -9.03 4.82
C ASN A 88 -14.49 -9.97 3.80
N ASN A 89 -15.07 -9.44 2.72
CA ASN A 89 -15.74 -10.21 1.68
C ASN A 89 -15.06 -10.12 0.32
N LEU A 90 -13.73 -9.98 0.31
CA LEU A 90 -12.98 -9.95 -0.93
C LEU A 90 -13.03 -11.33 -1.60
N PRO A 91 -13.28 -11.39 -2.92
CA PRO A 91 -13.27 -12.65 -3.63
C PRO A 91 -11.85 -13.23 -3.71
N ASP A 92 -11.76 -14.56 -3.76
CA ASP A 92 -10.48 -15.23 -3.97
C ASP A 92 -9.98 -14.91 -5.39
N PRO A 93 -8.84 -14.18 -5.53
CA PRO A 93 -8.35 -13.78 -6.85
C PRO A 93 -7.79 -14.96 -7.66
N THR A 94 -7.56 -16.12 -7.04
CA THR A 94 -7.07 -17.31 -7.72
C THR A 94 -8.22 -18.16 -8.26
N ALA A 95 -9.47 -17.90 -7.85
CA ALA A 95 -10.62 -18.60 -8.38
C ALA A 95 -10.85 -18.21 -9.85
N PRO A 96 -11.23 -19.15 -10.73
CA PRO A 96 -11.41 -18.85 -12.15
C PRO A 96 -12.33 -17.67 -12.45
N GLU A 97 -13.41 -17.51 -11.69
CA GLU A 97 -14.36 -16.42 -11.87
C GLU A 97 -13.82 -15.04 -11.49
N ASN A 98 -12.67 -15.00 -10.80
CA ASN A 98 -12.08 -13.77 -10.29
C ASN A 98 -10.76 -13.39 -10.96
N LEU A 99 -10.32 -14.12 -11.96
CA LEU A 99 -8.99 -13.92 -12.58
C LEU A 99 -8.79 -12.53 -13.17
N GLU A 100 -9.87 -11.86 -13.57
CA GLU A 100 -9.80 -10.51 -14.15
C GLU A 100 -10.01 -9.38 -13.14
N ARG A 101 -10.29 -9.70 -11.88
CA ARG A 101 -10.51 -8.69 -10.83
C ARG A 101 -9.19 -8.22 -10.27
N THR A 102 -8.84 -6.96 -10.53
CA THR A 102 -7.56 -6.39 -10.06
C THR A 102 -7.60 -5.96 -8.60
N HIS A 103 -8.75 -5.46 -8.11
CA HIS A 103 -8.88 -4.94 -6.73
C HIS A 103 -8.56 -6.01 -5.68
N GLY A 104 -9.19 -7.18 -5.78
CA GLY A 104 -8.94 -8.29 -4.84
C GLY A 104 -7.52 -8.82 -4.93
N ARG A 105 -6.89 -8.77 -6.12
CA ARG A 105 -5.51 -9.22 -6.31
C ARG A 105 -4.52 -8.37 -5.55
N GLY A 106 -4.70 -7.04 -5.59
CA GLY A 106 -3.81 -6.12 -4.88
C GLY A 106 -3.79 -6.39 -3.39
N VAL A 107 -4.97 -6.55 -2.78
CA VAL A 107 -5.08 -6.87 -1.36
C VAL A 107 -4.47 -8.24 -1.05
N PHE A 108 -4.73 -9.23 -1.90
CA PHE A 108 -4.16 -10.57 -1.75
C PHE A 108 -2.63 -10.52 -1.76
N LEU A 109 -2.03 -9.78 -2.70
CA LEU A 109 -0.58 -9.62 -2.78
C LEU A 109 -0.01 -8.96 -1.54
N MET A 110 -0.65 -7.90 -1.03
CA MET A 110 -0.22 -7.26 0.20
C MET A 110 -0.19 -8.24 1.37
N MET A 111 -1.22 -9.07 1.51
CA MET A 111 -1.31 -10.07 2.57
C MET A 111 -0.25 -11.16 2.44
N GLN A 112 0.18 -11.48 1.22
CA GLN A 112 1.21 -12.48 0.98
C GLN A 112 2.62 -11.94 1.24
N LEU A 113 2.87 -10.67 0.94
CA LEU A 113 4.22 -10.11 0.93
C LEU A 113 4.58 -9.34 2.19
N ALA A 114 3.60 -8.73 2.87
CA ALA A 114 3.84 -8.02 4.13
C ALA A 114 3.81 -9.00 5.30
N ASP A 115 4.57 -8.71 6.34
CA ASP A 115 4.55 -9.52 7.57
C ASP A 115 3.27 -9.30 8.36
N MET A 116 2.66 -8.11 8.24
CA MET A 116 1.39 -7.79 8.87
C MET A 116 0.61 -6.81 7.99
N VAL A 117 -0.69 -7.02 7.86
CA VAL A 117 -1.61 -6.10 7.18
C VAL A 117 -2.85 -5.91 8.05
N VAL A 118 -3.17 -4.66 8.36
CA VAL A 118 -4.36 -4.30 9.14
C VAL A 118 -5.16 -3.24 8.40
N PHE A 119 -6.44 -3.48 8.21
CA PHE A 119 -7.37 -2.50 7.65
C PHE A 119 -8.11 -1.78 8.77
N SER A 120 -8.34 -0.48 8.61
CA SER A 120 -9.14 0.32 9.53
C SER A 120 -9.91 1.38 8.75
N ASP A 121 -10.72 2.19 9.43
CA ASP A 121 -11.56 3.22 8.81
C ASP A 121 -12.39 2.66 7.64
N LYS A 122 -12.99 1.49 7.85
CA LYS A 122 -13.81 0.78 6.84
C LYS A 122 -13.03 0.47 5.56
N GLY A 123 -11.70 0.26 5.68
CA GLY A 123 -10.84 -0.06 4.55
C GLY A 123 -10.17 1.15 3.90
N ALA A 124 -10.46 2.38 4.35
CA ALA A 124 -9.79 3.58 3.84
C ALA A 124 -8.38 3.76 4.38
N THR A 125 -8.00 3.00 5.39
CA THR A 125 -6.65 2.99 5.96
C THR A 125 -6.10 1.57 5.95
N ILE A 126 -4.88 1.43 5.44
CA ILE A 126 -4.17 0.15 5.39
C ILE A 126 -2.83 0.33 6.10
N GLU A 127 -2.58 -0.49 7.12
CA GLU A 127 -1.29 -0.53 7.79
C GLU A 127 -0.57 -1.81 7.39
N MET A 128 0.67 -1.67 6.93
CA MET A 128 1.51 -2.81 6.54
C MET A 128 2.84 -2.74 7.27
N GLN A 129 3.31 -3.88 7.75
CA GLN A 129 4.59 -3.98 8.44
C GLN A 129 5.49 -4.97 7.72
N PHE A 130 6.75 -4.60 7.57
CA PHE A 130 7.78 -5.43 6.95
C PHE A 130 8.95 -5.59 7.91
N ARG A 131 9.36 -6.82 8.12
CA ARG A 131 10.58 -7.11 8.87
C ARG A 131 11.79 -6.91 7.95
N LEU A 132 12.72 -6.11 8.38
CA LEU A 132 13.95 -5.84 7.65
C LEU A 132 15.06 -6.85 7.96
#